data_919df7d55ea831d2ece177ed87a61ebd
#
_entry.id   919df7d55ea831d2ece177ed87a61ebd
#
_cell.length_a   1.000
_cell.length_b   1.000
_cell.length_c   1.000
_cell.angle_alpha   90.00
_cell.angle_beta   90.00
_cell.angle_gamma   90.00
#
_symmetry.space_group_name_H-M   'P 1'
#
loop_
_entity.id
_entity.type
_entity.pdbx_description
1 polymer ?
#
loop_
_entity_poly.entity_id
_entity_poly.type
_entity_poly.pdbx_seq_one_letter_code
_entity_poly.pdbx_strand_id
1 'polypeptide(L)'
;MSEVELRVRALESLLVDKGLVDPAALDVLIDTYETKVGPRNGARIVARAWIDPQFKQRLLEDGTAAAAEFGFVGRQSEKIVVVENTPRVHNMVVCTLCSCYPWAVLGLPPVWYKSAAYRARAVIEPRAVLSELGSVVPADRDVSVWDSTAEIRYLVLPERPAGTEGMTEAQLAELVTRDAMIGVATVQAPEVSGP
;
A
#
# COMPACT_ATOMS: atom_id res chain seq x y z
N MET A 1 -0.01 27.78 -5.03
CA MET A 1 1.18 27.01 -5.42
C MET A 1 2.20 27.14 -4.30
N SER A 2 2.67 26.05 -3.73
CA SER A 2 3.66 26.07 -2.66
C SER A 2 5.05 26.41 -3.21
N GLU A 3 5.98 26.83 -2.33
CA GLU A 3 7.37 27.09 -2.72
C GLU A 3 8.05 25.84 -3.31
N VAL A 4 7.70 24.65 -2.81
CA VAL A 4 8.21 23.39 -3.32
C VAL A 4 7.72 23.12 -4.74
N GLU A 5 6.43 23.34 -5.04
CA GLU A 5 5.88 23.21 -6.39
C GLU A 5 6.54 24.16 -7.39
N LEU A 6 6.82 25.40 -6.98
CA LEU A 6 7.54 26.37 -7.81
C LEU A 6 8.97 25.91 -8.14
N ARG A 7 9.67 25.36 -7.14
CA ARG A 7 11.04 24.81 -7.34
C ARG A 7 11.05 23.60 -8.26
N VAL A 8 10.07 22.68 -8.10
CA VAL A 8 9.95 21.50 -8.96
C VAL A 8 9.69 21.92 -10.41
N ARG A 9 8.75 22.84 -10.66
CA ARG A 9 8.47 23.36 -12.00
C ARG A 9 9.65 24.07 -12.62
N ALA A 10 10.40 24.87 -11.85
CA ALA A 10 11.60 25.55 -12.33
C ALA A 10 12.68 24.54 -12.74
N LEU A 11 12.88 23.48 -11.94
CA LEU A 11 13.80 22.40 -12.28
C LEU A 11 13.37 21.65 -13.54
N GLU A 12 12.10 21.31 -13.66
CA GLU A 12 11.54 20.64 -14.84
C GLU A 12 11.78 21.50 -16.09
N SER A 13 11.42 22.78 -16.05
CA SER A 13 11.65 23.70 -17.18
C SER A 13 13.12 23.76 -17.58
N LEU A 14 14.04 23.86 -16.62
CA LEU A 14 15.48 23.90 -16.90
C LEU A 14 15.99 22.59 -17.52
N LEU A 15 15.47 21.44 -17.11
CA LEU A 15 15.87 20.14 -17.64
C LEU A 15 15.34 19.94 -19.08
N VAL A 16 14.11 20.39 -19.34
CA VAL A 16 13.50 20.40 -20.67
C VAL A 16 14.26 21.33 -21.60
N ASP A 17 14.56 22.57 -21.19
CA ASP A 17 15.29 23.55 -21.99
C ASP A 17 16.70 23.06 -22.35
N LYS A 18 17.32 22.26 -21.48
CA LYS A 18 18.63 21.64 -21.71
C LYS A 18 18.55 20.34 -22.52
N GLY A 19 17.35 19.89 -22.91
CA GLY A 19 17.14 18.62 -23.63
C GLY A 19 17.50 17.37 -22.83
N LEU A 20 17.53 17.46 -21.48
CA LEU A 20 17.83 16.35 -20.59
C LEU A 20 16.58 15.55 -20.19
N VAL A 21 15.40 16.14 -20.34
CA VAL A 21 14.10 15.52 -20.08
C VAL A 21 13.17 15.80 -21.26
N ASP A 22 12.54 14.75 -21.77
CA ASP A 22 11.46 14.84 -22.73
C ASP A 22 10.13 14.98 -21.96
N PRO A 23 9.38 16.08 -22.11
CA PRO A 23 8.09 16.28 -21.47
C PRO A 23 7.11 15.14 -21.73
N ALA A 24 7.06 14.63 -22.98
CA ALA A 24 6.17 13.53 -23.33
C ALA A 24 6.52 12.23 -22.58
N ALA A 25 7.81 11.96 -22.36
CA ALA A 25 8.24 10.82 -21.56
C ALA A 25 7.89 10.98 -20.07
N LEU A 26 7.94 12.21 -19.57
CA LEU A 26 7.52 12.52 -18.19
C LEU A 26 6.01 12.33 -18.01
N ASP A 27 5.19 12.81 -18.94
CA ASP A 27 3.73 12.63 -18.94
C ASP A 27 3.34 11.14 -18.98
N VAL A 28 4.04 10.32 -19.77
CA VAL A 28 3.83 8.86 -19.81
C VAL A 28 4.18 8.21 -18.45
N LEU A 29 5.23 8.68 -17.78
CA LEU A 29 5.57 8.19 -16.45
C LEU A 29 4.50 8.57 -15.41
N ILE A 30 4.05 9.82 -15.43
CA ILE A 30 2.99 10.31 -14.53
C ILE A 30 1.71 9.49 -14.75
N ASP A 31 1.23 9.37 -16.00
CA ASP A 31 0.05 8.55 -16.34
C ASP A 31 0.21 7.11 -15.86
N THR A 32 1.40 6.52 -16.06
CA THR A 32 1.67 5.15 -15.60
C THR A 32 1.52 5.03 -14.08
N TYR A 33 2.07 5.98 -13.31
CA TYR A 33 1.98 5.95 -11.85
C TYR A 33 0.59 6.32 -11.32
N GLU A 34 -0.19 7.12 -12.06
CA GLU A 34 -1.55 7.48 -11.70
C GLU A 34 -2.57 6.38 -12.05
N THR A 35 -2.37 5.67 -13.17
CA THR A 35 -3.40 4.78 -13.74
C THR A 35 -3.03 3.30 -13.73
N LYS A 36 -1.74 2.94 -13.88
CA LYS A 36 -1.28 1.55 -14.06
C LYS A 36 -0.52 0.99 -12.87
N VAL A 37 0.07 1.85 -12.05
CA VAL A 37 0.85 1.47 -10.87
C VAL A 37 0.21 2.14 -9.66
N GLY A 38 -0.31 1.38 -8.72
CA GLY A 38 -0.89 2.03 -7.57
C GLY A 38 -1.70 1.12 -6.67
N PRO A 39 -2.37 1.70 -5.68
CA PRO A 39 -3.10 0.93 -4.67
C PRO A 39 -4.20 0.02 -5.25
N ARG A 40 -4.72 0.32 -6.44
CA ARG A 40 -5.65 -0.57 -7.15
C ARG A 40 -5.05 -1.93 -7.51
N ASN A 41 -3.74 -1.99 -7.78
CA ASN A 41 -3.05 -3.26 -8.03
C ASN A 41 -3.03 -4.14 -6.78
N GLY A 42 -2.64 -3.57 -5.65
CA GLY A 42 -2.68 -4.27 -4.36
C GLY A 42 -4.10 -4.64 -3.96
N ALA A 43 -5.08 -3.76 -4.18
CA ALA A 43 -6.48 -4.02 -3.91
C ALA A 43 -7.02 -5.25 -4.68
N ARG A 44 -6.63 -5.41 -5.93
CA ARG A 44 -6.99 -6.60 -6.75
C ARG A 44 -6.35 -7.88 -6.20
N ILE A 45 -5.09 -7.81 -5.76
CA ILE A 45 -4.42 -8.94 -5.10
C ILE A 45 -5.16 -9.34 -3.82
N VAL A 46 -5.49 -8.36 -2.97
CA VAL A 46 -6.23 -8.59 -1.73
C VAL A 46 -7.60 -9.20 -1.99
N ALA A 47 -8.36 -8.62 -2.93
CA ALA A 47 -9.70 -9.12 -3.28
C ALA A 47 -9.65 -10.57 -3.79
N ARG A 48 -8.67 -10.91 -4.64
CA ARG A 48 -8.45 -12.28 -5.10
C ARG A 48 -8.11 -13.20 -3.92
N ALA A 49 -7.25 -12.80 -3.00
CA ALA A 49 -6.89 -13.60 -1.83
C ALA A 49 -8.08 -13.88 -0.91
N TRP A 50 -9.06 -12.98 -0.86
CA TRP A 50 -10.28 -13.16 -0.05
C TRP A 50 -11.26 -14.19 -0.62
N ILE A 51 -11.24 -14.43 -1.94
CA ILE A 51 -12.18 -15.35 -2.61
C ILE A 51 -11.53 -16.64 -3.10
N ASP A 52 -10.22 -16.67 -3.22
CA ASP A 52 -9.44 -17.81 -3.70
C ASP A 52 -8.42 -18.25 -2.64
N PRO A 53 -8.74 -19.29 -1.84
CA PRO A 53 -7.83 -19.77 -0.80
C PRO A 53 -6.49 -20.31 -1.33
N GLN A 54 -6.48 -20.86 -2.56
CA GLN A 54 -5.25 -21.37 -3.17
C GLN A 54 -4.33 -20.21 -3.59
N PHE A 55 -4.91 -19.17 -4.17
CA PHE A 55 -4.15 -17.96 -4.46
C PHE A 55 -3.62 -17.32 -3.17
N LYS A 56 -4.45 -17.21 -2.12
CA LYS A 56 -4.05 -16.70 -0.81
C LYS A 56 -2.84 -17.46 -0.26
N GLN A 57 -2.83 -18.77 -0.33
CA GLN A 57 -1.71 -19.57 0.12
C GLN A 57 -0.43 -19.20 -0.65
N ARG A 58 -0.47 -19.17 -2.00
CA ARG A 58 0.68 -18.76 -2.82
C ARG A 58 1.14 -17.33 -2.51
N LEU A 59 0.20 -16.42 -2.29
CA LEU A 59 0.48 -15.02 -1.95
C LEU A 59 1.26 -14.90 -0.62
N LEU A 60 0.91 -15.69 0.37
CA LEU A 60 1.59 -15.70 1.67
C LEU A 60 2.96 -16.40 1.61
N GLU A 61 3.11 -17.39 0.71
CA GLU A 61 4.39 -18.08 0.48
C GLU A 61 5.39 -17.22 -0.34
N ASP A 62 4.92 -16.59 -1.42
CA ASP A 62 5.72 -15.70 -2.28
C ASP A 62 4.86 -14.59 -2.88
N GLY A 63 4.82 -13.45 -2.19
CA GLY A 63 4.08 -12.27 -2.63
C GLY A 63 4.56 -11.69 -3.96
N THR A 64 5.85 -11.85 -4.29
CA THR A 64 6.42 -11.38 -5.56
C THR A 64 5.90 -12.21 -6.73
N ALA A 65 5.96 -13.54 -6.61
CA ALA A 65 5.46 -14.45 -7.63
C ALA A 65 3.94 -14.28 -7.83
N ALA A 66 3.17 -14.17 -6.74
CA ALA A 66 1.73 -13.95 -6.80
C ALA A 66 1.36 -12.61 -7.45
N ALA A 67 2.08 -11.52 -7.18
CA ALA A 67 1.89 -10.23 -7.86
C ALA A 67 2.19 -10.32 -9.36
N ALA A 68 3.18 -11.12 -9.74
CA ALA A 68 3.53 -11.36 -11.15
C ALA A 68 2.43 -12.09 -11.94
N GLU A 69 1.58 -12.92 -11.30
CA GLU A 69 0.41 -13.54 -11.93
C GLU A 69 -0.56 -12.47 -12.50
N PHE A 70 -0.56 -11.27 -11.92
CA PHE A 70 -1.36 -10.11 -12.40
C PHE A 70 -0.58 -9.20 -13.36
N GLY A 71 0.68 -9.51 -13.65
CA GLY A 71 1.55 -8.62 -14.42
C GLY A 71 2.09 -7.43 -13.61
N PHE A 72 1.93 -7.42 -12.30
CA PHE A 72 2.42 -6.37 -11.41
C PHE A 72 3.89 -6.63 -11.02
N VAL A 73 4.76 -6.46 -11.99
CA VAL A 73 6.21 -6.59 -11.81
C VAL A 73 6.83 -5.20 -11.69
N GLY A 74 7.51 -4.95 -10.57
CA GLY A 74 8.32 -3.74 -10.39
C GLY A 74 9.60 -3.79 -11.22
N ARG A 75 10.15 -2.61 -11.52
CA ARG A 75 11.50 -2.49 -12.12
C ARG A 75 12.63 -2.83 -11.14
N GLN A 76 12.29 -2.91 -9.86
CA GLN A 76 13.21 -3.21 -8.77
C GLN A 76 12.99 -4.66 -8.37
N SER A 77 14.07 -5.38 -8.14
CA SER A 77 14.11 -6.80 -7.74
C SER A 77 13.80 -6.98 -6.25
N GLU A 78 12.91 -6.15 -5.70
CA GLU A 78 12.50 -6.25 -4.31
C GLU A 78 11.57 -7.46 -4.10
N LYS A 79 11.80 -8.16 -3.00
CA LYS A 79 10.92 -9.23 -2.56
C LYS A 79 9.71 -8.64 -1.83
N ILE A 80 8.51 -8.96 -2.29
CA ILE A 80 7.26 -8.65 -1.58
C ILE A 80 6.96 -9.80 -0.61
N VAL A 81 6.90 -9.47 0.67
CA VAL A 81 6.46 -10.39 1.72
C VAL A 81 5.09 -9.94 2.20
N VAL A 82 4.12 -10.85 2.15
CA VAL A 82 2.75 -10.57 2.57
C VAL A 82 2.53 -11.06 3.98
N VAL A 83 1.95 -10.20 4.83
CA VAL A 83 1.62 -10.49 6.22
C VAL A 83 0.12 -10.35 6.42
N GLU A 84 -0.53 -11.41 6.94
CA GLU A 84 -1.97 -11.47 7.06
C GLU A 84 -2.46 -10.93 8.40
N ASN A 85 -3.44 -10.02 8.37
CA ASN A 85 -4.21 -9.68 9.55
C ASN A 85 -5.16 -10.82 9.92
N THR A 86 -5.24 -11.10 11.21
CA THR A 86 -6.10 -12.13 11.79
C THR A 86 -6.84 -11.56 13.00
N PRO A 87 -7.85 -12.23 13.55
CA PRO A 87 -8.50 -11.77 14.78
C PRO A 87 -7.53 -11.60 15.98
N ARG A 88 -6.35 -12.21 15.93
CA ARG A 88 -5.34 -12.13 17.00
C ARG A 88 -4.22 -11.14 16.71
N VAL A 89 -3.93 -10.87 15.46
CA VAL A 89 -2.77 -10.07 15.05
C VAL A 89 -3.18 -9.01 14.05
N HIS A 90 -2.82 -7.77 14.36
CA HIS A 90 -2.87 -6.64 13.44
C HIS A 90 -1.45 -6.30 12.98
N ASN A 91 -1.21 -6.31 11.68
CA ASN A 91 0.09 -6.01 11.11
C ASN A 91 0.14 -4.56 10.63
N MET A 92 1.29 -3.92 10.81
CA MET A 92 1.56 -2.56 10.37
C MET A 92 2.95 -2.51 9.72
N VAL A 93 3.08 -1.78 8.64
CA VAL A 93 4.33 -1.66 7.88
C VAL A 93 4.95 -0.29 8.08
N VAL A 94 6.26 -0.26 8.26
CA VAL A 94 7.08 0.95 8.33
C VAL A 94 8.36 0.75 7.53
N CYS A 95 9.08 1.82 7.21
CA CYS A 95 10.50 1.78 6.90
C CYS A 95 11.21 2.80 7.79
N THR A 96 11.96 2.32 8.80
CA THR A 96 12.61 3.18 9.78
C THR A 96 13.76 3.99 9.16
N LEU A 97 14.40 3.48 8.11
CA LEU A 97 15.56 4.11 7.48
C LEU A 97 15.20 5.16 6.44
N CYS A 98 14.18 4.90 5.62
CA CYS A 98 13.84 5.79 4.51
C CYS A 98 12.34 5.78 4.20
N SER A 99 11.94 5.14 3.10
CA SER A 99 10.54 5.04 2.65
C SER A 99 10.34 3.80 1.78
N CYS A 100 11.02 2.71 2.12
CA CYS A 100 10.90 1.44 1.42
C CYS A 100 9.46 0.96 1.40
N TYR A 101 8.95 0.63 0.21
CA TYR A 101 7.54 0.53 -0.05
C TYR A 101 7.30 -0.34 -1.30
N PRO A 102 6.29 -1.21 -1.37
CA PRO A 102 6.05 -2.05 -2.54
C PRO A 102 5.37 -1.26 -3.67
N TRP A 103 6.14 -0.50 -4.43
CA TRP A 103 5.63 0.45 -5.43
C TRP A 103 4.79 -0.19 -6.52
N ALA A 104 5.13 -1.39 -6.98
CA ALA A 104 4.38 -2.09 -8.03
C ALA A 104 2.90 -2.30 -7.67
N VAL A 105 2.62 -2.49 -6.38
CA VAL A 105 1.27 -2.83 -5.89
C VAL A 105 0.60 -1.73 -5.09
N LEU A 106 1.36 -0.78 -4.52
CA LEU A 106 0.81 0.31 -3.70
C LEU A 106 1.03 1.71 -4.28
N GLY A 107 1.79 1.84 -5.37
CA GLY A 107 2.14 3.12 -5.97
C GLY A 107 3.12 3.93 -5.14
N LEU A 108 3.03 5.26 -5.19
CA LEU A 108 3.92 6.14 -4.43
C LEU A 108 3.52 6.17 -2.94
N PRO A 109 4.50 6.12 -2.02
CA PRO A 109 4.19 6.19 -0.59
C PRO A 109 3.57 7.55 -0.22
N PRO A 110 2.57 7.56 0.67
CA PRO A 110 1.98 8.81 1.14
C PRO A 110 3.00 9.64 1.92
N VAL A 111 2.78 10.95 1.99
CA VAL A 111 3.72 11.88 2.63
C VAL A 111 3.96 11.51 4.09
N TRP A 112 2.89 11.14 4.82
CA TRP A 112 2.99 10.76 6.24
C TRP A 112 3.86 9.52 6.46
N TYR A 113 3.85 8.53 5.54
CA TYR A 113 4.66 7.31 5.61
C TYR A 113 6.17 7.63 5.62
N LYS A 114 6.58 8.70 4.94
CA LYS A 114 7.97 9.17 4.85
C LYS A 114 8.38 10.07 6.02
N SER A 115 7.44 10.52 6.84
CA SER A 115 7.73 11.45 7.94
C SER A 115 8.61 10.80 9.01
N ALA A 116 9.55 11.58 9.57
CA ALA A 116 10.41 11.12 10.65
C ALA A 116 9.60 10.71 11.88
N ALA A 117 8.50 11.42 12.16
CA ALA A 117 7.61 11.12 13.27
C ALA A 117 6.96 9.73 13.13
N TYR A 118 6.36 9.41 11.98
CA TYR A 118 5.78 8.08 11.72
C TYR A 118 6.85 6.99 11.85
N ARG A 119 7.99 7.15 11.18
CA ARG A 119 9.04 6.15 11.14
C ARG A 119 9.61 5.81 12.53
N ALA A 120 9.78 6.81 13.38
CA ALA A 120 10.29 6.60 14.75
C ALA A 120 9.20 6.03 15.67
N ARG A 121 7.99 6.59 15.63
CA ARG A 121 6.93 6.25 16.58
C ARG A 121 6.26 4.92 16.29
N ALA A 122 6.16 4.53 15.02
CA ALA A 122 5.52 3.27 14.63
C ALA A 122 6.13 2.04 15.32
N VAL A 123 7.44 2.04 15.58
CA VAL A 123 8.13 0.93 16.28
C VAL A 123 8.12 1.05 17.79
N ILE A 124 7.93 2.25 18.36
CA ILE A 124 7.96 2.51 19.80
C ILE A 124 6.55 2.41 20.41
N GLU A 125 5.57 3.02 19.74
CA GLU A 125 4.19 3.16 20.22
C GLU A 125 3.16 2.93 19.10
N PRO A 126 3.17 1.75 18.44
CA PRO A 126 2.36 1.50 17.24
C PRO A 126 0.87 1.71 17.47
N ARG A 127 0.34 1.36 18.64
CA ARG A 127 -1.08 1.54 18.98
C ARG A 127 -1.49 3.01 19.05
N ALA A 128 -0.61 3.88 19.58
CA ALA A 128 -0.86 5.32 19.62
C ALA A 128 -0.89 5.90 18.20
N VAL A 129 0.07 5.50 17.36
CA VAL A 129 0.13 5.91 15.96
C VAL A 129 -1.10 5.44 15.18
N LEU A 130 -1.53 4.20 15.37
CA LEU A 130 -2.76 3.66 14.74
C LEU A 130 -4.00 4.46 15.15
N SER A 131 -4.13 4.77 16.44
CA SER A 131 -5.24 5.57 16.96
C SER A 131 -5.26 6.99 16.37
N GLU A 132 -4.12 7.64 16.26
CA GLU A 132 -4.00 8.96 15.62
C GLU A 132 -4.36 8.95 14.14
N LEU A 133 -4.11 7.84 13.45
CA LEU A 133 -4.49 7.62 12.05
C LEU A 133 -5.95 7.12 11.90
N GLY A 134 -6.71 7.04 12.98
CA GLY A 134 -8.12 6.67 12.98
C GLY A 134 -8.40 5.18 13.11
N SER A 135 -7.38 4.35 13.39
CA SER A 135 -7.55 2.91 13.57
C SER A 135 -7.40 2.50 15.03
N VAL A 136 -8.49 2.02 15.63
CA VAL A 136 -8.48 1.49 16.99
C VAL A 136 -8.36 -0.04 16.93
N VAL A 137 -7.22 -0.55 17.39
CA VAL A 137 -6.98 -2.00 17.49
C VAL A 137 -7.38 -2.47 18.90
N PRO A 138 -8.26 -3.48 19.04
CA PRO A 138 -8.67 -4.02 20.33
C PRO A 138 -7.48 -4.42 21.21
N ALA A 139 -7.63 -4.29 22.53
CA ALA A 139 -6.52 -4.51 23.48
C ALA A 139 -6.03 -5.97 23.50
N ASP A 140 -6.91 -6.92 23.20
CA ASP A 140 -6.65 -8.36 23.13
C ASP A 140 -6.06 -8.82 21.78
N ARG A 141 -5.87 -7.90 20.85
CA ARG A 141 -5.25 -8.16 19.53
C ARG A 141 -3.82 -7.65 19.52
N ASP A 142 -2.85 -8.49 19.20
CA ASP A 142 -1.45 -8.08 19.10
C ASP A 142 -1.22 -7.15 17.93
N VAL A 143 -0.26 -6.23 18.06
CA VAL A 143 0.20 -5.38 16.95
C VAL A 143 1.63 -5.76 16.59
N SER A 144 1.82 -6.22 15.36
CA SER A 144 3.14 -6.53 14.79
C SER A 144 3.57 -5.46 13.81
N VAL A 145 4.77 -4.91 14.01
CA VAL A 145 5.33 -3.88 13.13
C VAL A 145 6.43 -4.50 12.27
N TRP A 146 6.29 -4.34 10.95
CA TRP A 146 7.20 -4.88 9.94
C TRP A 146 8.01 -3.75 9.31
N ASP A 147 9.34 -3.81 9.47
CA ASP A 147 10.26 -2.81 8.97
C ASP A 147 10.76 -3.20 7.57
N SER A 148 10.28 -2.51 6.55
CA SER A 148 10.69 -2.71 5.15
C SER A 148 12.14 -2.25 4.95
N THR A 149 12.88 -3.00 4.14
CA THR A 149 14.27 -2.70 3.78
C THR A 149 14.43 -2.43 2.28
N ALA A 150 15.64 -2.21 1.82
CA ALA A 150 15.92 -2.09 0.38
C ALA A 150 15.58 -3.37 -0.41
N GLU A 151 15.64 -4.52 0.23
CA GLU A 151 15.47 -5.83 -0.40
C GLU A 151 14.08 -6.44 -0.17
N ILE A 152 13.46 -6.13 0.98
CA ILE A 152 12.17 -6.70 1.39
C ILE A 152 11.15 -5.57 1.56
N ARG A 153 10.01 -5.72 0.91
CA ARG A 153 8.84 -4.84 1.03
C ARG A 153 7.68 -5.63 1.61
N TYR A 154 7.10 -5.12 2.67
CA TYR A 154 5.94 -5.77 3.28
C TYR A 154 4.64 -5.20 2.71
N LEU A 155 3.66 -6.09 2.53
CA LEU A 155 2.28 -5.80 2.17
C LEU A 155 1.37 -6.45 3.20
N VAL A 156 0.48 -5.69 3.79
CA VAL A 156 -0.55 -6.25 4.68
C VAL A 156 -1.70 -6.81 3.84
N LEU A 157 -2.07 -8.06 4.09
CA LEU A 157 -3.34 -8.63 3.67
C LEU A 157 -4.37 -8.36 4.78
N PRO A 158 -5.26 -7.37 4.61
CA PRO A 158 -6.26 -7.05 5.62
C PRO A 158 -7.33 -8.14 5.70
N GLU A 159 -8.04 -8.21 6.82
CA GLU A 159 -9.19 -9.08 6.97
C GLU A 159 -10.32 -8.65 6.01
N ARG A 160 -11.01 -9.66 5.47
CA ARG A 160 -12.23 -9.42 4.68
C ARG A 160 -13.33 -8.93 5.62
N PRO A 161 -13.96 -7.78 5.35
CA PRO A 161 -15.04 -7.30 6.19
C PRO A 161 -16.26 -8.22 6.14
N ALA A 162 -16.91 -8.42 7.29
CA ALA A 162 -18.15 -9.17 7.38
C ALA A 162 -19.25 -8.50 6.52
N GLY A 163 -20.19 -9.31 6.00
CA GLY A 163 -21.28 -8.82 5.16
C GLY A 163 -20.89 -8.60 3.69
N THR A 164 -19.70 -9.06 3.28
CA THR A 164 -19.22 -8.95 1.89
C THR A 164 -19.22 -10.29 1.14
N GLU A 165 -19.85 -11.34 1.68
CA GLU A 165 -19.78 -12.71 1.17
C GLU A 165 -20.33 -12.85 -0.27
N GLY A 166 -21.33 -12.03 -0.61
CA GLY A 166 -21.95 -12.02 -1.96
C GLY A 166 -21.29 -11.07 -2.96
N MET A 167 -20.23 -10.34 -2.57
CA MET A 167 -19.57 -9.38 -3.46
C MET A 167 -18.62 -10.07 -4.44
N THR A 168 -18.59 -9.55 -5.68
CA THR A 168 -17.62 -9.96 -6.70
C THR A 168 -16.22 -9.46 -6.34
N GLU A 169 -15.19 -10.07 -6.95
CA GLU A 169 -13.79 -9.64 -6.78
C GLU A 169 -13.59 -8.15 -7.07
N ALA A 170 -14.22 -7.64 -8.13
CA ALA A 170 -14.14 -6.23 -8.49
C ALA A 170 -14.75 -5.31 -7.42
N GLN A 171 -15.91 -5.68 -6.88
CA GLN A 171 -16.54 -4.94 -5.79
C GLN A 171 -15.70 -4.97 -4.49
N LEU A 172 -15.12 -6.13 -4.18
CA LEU A 172 -14.23 -6.27 -3.04
C LEU A 172 -12.97 -5.41 -3.18
N ALA A 173 -12.40 -5.33 -4.39
CA ALA A 173 -11.23 -4.50 -4.65
C ALA A 173 -11.51 -3.00 -4.44
N GLU A 174 -12.73 -2.53 -4.67
CA GLU A 174 -13.09 -1.12 -4.41
C GLU A 174 -13.13 -0.77 -2.90
N LEU A 175 -13.27 -1.75 -2.02
CA LEU A 175 -13.24 -1.53 -0.57
C LEU A 175 -11.83 -1.38 -0.02
N VAL A 176 -10.84 -1.95 -0.70
CA VAL A 176 -9.47 -2.02 -0.20
C VAL A 176 -8.74 -0.72 -0.45
N THR A 177 -8.32 -0.07 0.62
CA THR A 177 -7.53 1.16 0.56
C THR A 177 -6.03 0.88 0.68
N ARG A 178 -5.22 1.82 0.21
CA ARG A 178 -3.76 1.78 0.41
C ARG A 178 -3.40 1.70 1.90
N ASP A 179 -4.08 2.46 2.72
CA ASP A 179 -3.82 2.54 4.15
C ASP A 179 -4.14 1.23 4.87
N ALA A 180 -5.15 0.46 4.40
CA ALA A 180 -5.41 -0.89 4.87
C ALA A 180 -4.27 -1.87 4.51
N MET A 181 -3.67 -1.70 3.32
CA MET A 181 -2.54 -2.53 2.87
C MET A 181 -1.19 -2.14 3.48
N ILE A 182 -1.10 -0.95 4.11
CA ILE A 182 0.00 -0.56 4.99
C ILE A 182 -0.27 -1.04 6.43
N GLY A 183 -1.53 -1.34 6.75
CA GLY A 183 -1.96 -1.76 8.07
C GLY A 183 -2.28 -0.62 9.03
N VAL A 184 -2.52 0.61 8.52
CA VAL A 184 -2.92 1.77 9.35
C VAL A 184 -4.41 2.07 9.27
N ALA A 185 -5.15 1.32 8.48
CA ALA A 185 -6.62 1.36 8.42
C ALA A 185 -7.20 -0.05 8.38
N THR A 186 -8.47 -0.18 8.75
CA THR A 186 -9.26 -1.40 8.54
C THR A 186 -10.15 -1.24 7.31
N VAL A 187 -10.41 -2.33 6.61
CA VAL A 187 -11.37 -2.31 5.50
C VAL A 187 -12.78 -2.33 6.08
N GLN A 188 -13.63 -1.43 5.59
CA GLN A 188 -15.03 -1.34 6.01
C GLN A 188 -15.94 -1.95 4.95
N ALA A 189 -16.99 -2.66 5.39
CA ALA A 189 -18.06 -3.04 4.50
C ALA A 189 -18.83 -1.78 4.02
N PRO A 190 -19.44 -1.81 2.83
CA PRO A 190 -20.32 -0.72 2.41
C PRO A 190 -21.44 -0.53 3.42
N GLU A 191 -21.77 0.72 3.74
CA GLU A 191 -22.97 1.01 4.49
C GLU A 191 -24.16 0.47 3.71
N VAL A 192 -24.92 -0.44 4.32
CA VAL A 192 -26.21 -0.88 3.75
C VAL A 192 -27.13 0.31 3.88
N SER A 193 -27.28 1.07 2.79
CA SER A 193 -28.35 2.08 2.71
C SER A 193 -29.65 1.31 2.92
N GLY A 194 -30.22 1.42 4.12
CA GLY A 194 -31.52 0.84 4.43
C GLY A 194 -32.59 1.40 3.47
N PRO A 195 -33.68 0.68 3.26
CA PRO A 195 -34.75 1.07 2.37
C PRO A 195 -35.46 2.35 2.80
#